data_dc8e77f0321f2da84ff96a0db0f19d46
#
_entry.id   dc8e77f0321f2da84ff96a0db0f19d46
#
_cell.length_a   1.000
_cell.length_b   1.000
_cell.length_c   1.000
_cell.angle_alpha   90.00
_cell.angle_beta   90.00
_cell.angle_gamma   90.00
#
_symmetry.space_group_name_H-M   'P 1'
#
loop_
_entity.id
_entity.type
_entity.pdbx_description
1 polymer ?
#
loop_
_entity_poly.entity_id
_entity_poly.type
_entity_poly.pdbx_seq_one_letter_code
_entity_poly.pdbx_strand_id
1 'polypeptide(L)'
;ISNVSITKGGFPARYGGRLSSVLEVNMKEGNMKEFHGDATVSLIASKMTVEGPLIKDKSSFMLSARRTYIDVLAKPFITNLNNQDPNLNVSPRYYFYDMNGKVNYKLGQYDRFYLSHFQGKDDFGLRSRDTYENGTERYESSIDFGLDWRNSITAARWNHQWSPKLFSNVTATRSQYVFNTRAISEELGYPNYPDTLGMSDERFAGLYFSGIEDYGARIDFDFALNPRHYIRYGANYTNHTFSPGATNLEFQSGGFNLDTTIGGDAVYSDEVYAFIEDEWKVNENLKMNGGLHFANLFVQGESYHSLQPRFGMNYSLPGGLAFKASYAEMMQFVNLLTNEGIGLPTDLWVPSTANIKPQTSQQIAAGLAKSVGPYKFSVEGYYKTMDNLVSYKEGASFLFSLDNDTWEDKISQGSGESYGMELFAQRKSGRTTGWIGYTLSWSYRQFDDINGGERYFFTYDRRHDLSVVASTDFTDNISFSGAWVYGTGRAVTLPEYSYYTGLPDGLSWWDGARALVDRPSDKNAYRMSPYHRLDISLSFKKEKKNYDRWW
;
A
#
# COMPACT_ATOMS: atom_id res chain seq x y z
N ILE A 1 16.80 -6.12 3.09
CA ILE A 1 16.03 -7.17 2.39
C ILE A 1 17.00 -8.27 2.00
N SER A 2 16.64 -9.54 2.23
CA SER A 2 17.41 -10.74 1.85
C SER A 2 16.93 -11.29 0.50
N ASN A 3 15.62 -11.43 0.35
CA ASN A 3 15.00 -11.97 -0.85
C ASN A 3 13.64 -11.34 -1.08
N VAL A 4 13.25 -11.23 -2.35
CA VAL A 4 11.91 -10.79 -2.77
C VAL A 4 11.41 -11.80 -3.79
N SER A 5 10.21 -12.33 -3.58
CA SER A 5 9.53 -13.19 -4.54
C SER A 5 8.11 -12.71 -4.79
N ILE A 6 7.65 -12.87 -6.02
CA ILE A 6 6.28 -12.54 -6.42
C ILE A 6 5.62 -13.77 -7.04
N THR A 7 4.43 -14.08 -6.57
CA THR A 7 3.55 -15.10 -7.16
C THR A 7 2.40 -14.39 -7.87
N LYS A 8 2.34 -14.56 -9.19
CA LYS A 8 1.25 -14.09 -10.05
C LYS A 8 0.43 -15.30 -10.50
N GLY A 9 -0.85 -15.19 -10.62
CA GLY A 9 -1.68 -16.30 -11.07
C GLY A 9 -1.74 -17.44 -10.05
N GLY A 10 -1.33 -18.65 -10.34
CA GLY A 10 -1.46 -19.84 -9.51
C GLY A 10 -1.02 -19.72 -8.05
N PHE A 11 -1.88 -19.14 -7.24
CA PHE A 11 -1.62 -18.89 -5.82
C PHE A 11 -1.66 -20.19 -5.04
N PRO A 12 -0.61 -20.54 -4.28
CA PRO A 12 -0.66 -21.62 -3.32
C PRO A 12 -1.76 -21.42 -2.26
N ALA A 13 -2.35 -22.52 -1.78
CA ALA A 13 -3.46 -22.47 -0.83
C ALA A 13 -3.09 -21.85 0.52
N ARG A 14 -1.81 -21.81 0.88
CA ARG A 14 -1.31 -21.16 2.11
C ARG A 14 -1.49 -19.64 2.16
N TYR A 15 -1.80 -18.98 1.03
CA TYR A 15 -2.08 -17.54 0.97
C TYR A 15 -3.57 -17.27 0.79
N GLY A 16 -4.14 -16.42 1.63
CA GLY A 16 -5.55 -16.04 1.61
C GLY A 16 -5.77 -14.54 1.84
N GLY A 17 -7.05 -14.15 1.94
CA GLY A 17 -7.46 -12.82 2.36
C GLY A 17 -7.22 -11.70 1.36
N ARG A 18 -6.81 -12.00 0.11
CA ARG A 18 -6.61 -11.02 -0.97
C ARG A 18 -6.97 -11.61 -2.32
N LEU A 19 -7.31 -10.75 -3.28
CA LEU A 19 -7.73 -11.15 -4.63
C LEU A 19 -6.62 -11.08 -5.68
N SER A 20 -5.38 -10.72 -5.31
CA SER A 20 -4.31 -10.39 -6.25
C SER A 20 -3.01 -11.14 -5.92
N SER A 21 -1.92 -10.72 -6.59
CA SER A 21 -0.60 -11.33 -6.43
C SER A 21 -0.08 -11.28 -4.99
N VAL A 22 0.78 -12.23 -4.66
CA VAL A 22 1.49 -12.31 -3.38
C VAL A 22 2.92 -11.86 -3.56
N LEU A 23 3.32 -10.84 -2.83
CA LEU A 23 4.70 -10.36 -2.74
C LEU A 23 5.28 -10.77 -1.39
N GLU A 24 6.26 -11.67 -1.40
CA GLU A 24 6.99 -12.07 -0.19
C GLU A 24 8.30 -11.29 -0.10
N VAL A 25 8.49 -10.58 1.00
CA VAL A 25 9.72 -9.84 1.28
C VAL A 25 10.38 -10.42 2.51
N ASN A 26 11.51 -11.09 2.32
CA ASN A 26 12.29 -11.65 3.40
C ASN A 26 13.36 -10.67 3.86
N MET A 27 13.33 -10.33 5.14
CA MET A 27 14.32 -9.45 5.76
C MET A 27 15.56 -10.25 6.19
N LYS A 28 16.72 -9.59 6.21
CA LYS A 28 17.94 -10.16 6.81
C LYS A 28 17.69 -10.50 8.28
N GLU A 29 18.42 -11.49 8.80
CA GLU A 29 18.26 -11.97 10.17
C GLU A 29 19.35 -11.46 11.13
N GLY A 30 20.31 -10.71 10.62
CA GLY A 30 21.49 -10.28 11.36
C GLY A 30 22.63 -11.34 11.33
N ASN A 31 23.84 -10.90 11.55
CA ASN A 31 25.04 -11.76 11.54
C ASN A 31 25.26 -12.38 12.92
N MET A 32 25.41 -13.71 13.01
CA MET A 32 25.66 -14.40 14.27
C MET A 32 27.14 -14.46 14.67
N LYS A 33 28.05 -14.06 13.79
CA LYS A 33 29.50 -14.23 13.99
C LYS A 33 30.22 -12.92 14.26
N GLU A 34 29.86 -11.87 13.52
CA GLU A 34 30.57 -10.60 13.48
C GLU A 34 29.60 -9.44 13.43
N PHE A 35 30.07 -8.28 13.93
CA PHE A 35 29.34 -7.03 13.82
C PHE A 35 29.56 -6.41 12.44
N HIS A 36 28.47 -5.98 11.80
CA HIS A 36 28.49 -5.22 10.57
C HIS A 36 27.65 -3.96 10.71
N GLY A 37 28.12 -2.90 10.08
CA GLY A 37 27.41 -1.62 9.98
C GLY A 37 27.43 -1.11 8.55
N ASP A 38 26.32 -0.57 8.09
CA ASP A 38 26.18 0.10 6.81
C ASP A 38 25.47 1.44 7.04
N ALA A 39 26.06 2.51 6.54
CA ALA A 39 25.44 3.82 6.59
C ALA A 39 25.47 4.45 5.19
N THR A 40 24.33 4.93 4.77
CA THR A 40 24.18 5.61 3.48
C THR A 40 23.59 6.99 3.72
N VAL A 41 24.24 8.00 3.18
CA VAL A 41 23.75 9.38 3.15
C VAL A 41 23.56 9.75 1.68
N SER A 42 22.33 10.07 1.30
CA SER A 42 21.99 10.57 -0.03
C SER A 42 21.53 12.03 0.06
N LEU A 43 21.23 12.64 -1.07
CA LEU A 43 20.77 14.03 -1.11
C LEU A 43 19.51 14.28 -0.28
N ILE A 44 18.59 13.31 -0.24
CA ILE A 44 17.25 13.49 0.35
C ILE A 44 16.95 12.56 1.52
N ALA A 45 17.80 11.55 1.78
CA ALA A 45 17.55 10.54 2.81
C ALA A 45 18.84 9.99 3.39
N SER A 46 18.79 9.57 4.64
CA SER A 46 19.85 8.79 5.28
C SER A 46 19.29 7.47 5.77
N LYS A 47 20.13 6.44 5.70
CA LYS A 47 19.84 5.10 6.21
C LYS A 47 21.04 4.59 6.99
N MET A 48 20.76 3.90 8.10
CA MET A 48 21.76 3.19 8.87
C MET A 48 21.25 1.78 9.17
N THR A 49 22.14 0.80 9.07
CA THR A 49 21.87 -0.57 9.48
C THR A 49 23.02 -1.07 10.33
N VAL A 50 22.72 -1.67 11.46
CA VAL A 50 23.69 -2.33 12.34
C VAL A 50 23.20 -3.74 12.63
N GLU A 51 24.07 -4.71 12.48
CA GLU A 51 23.79 -6.10 12.77
C GLU A 51 24.97 -6.79 13.45
N GLY A 52 24.69 -7.80 14.26
CA GLY A 52 25.74 -8.55 14.93
C GLY A 52 25.23 -9.60 15.89
N PRO A 53 26.15 -10.38 16.50
CA PRO A 53 25.80 -11.39 17.50
C PRO A 53 25.42 -10.73 18.84
N LEU A 54 24.31 -11.18 19.44
CA LEU A 54 24.06 -11.01 20.87
C LEU A 54 24.80 -12.10 21.66
N ILE A 55 24.71 -13.32 21.19
CA ILE A 55 25.51 -14.46 21.67
C ILE A 55 26.06 -15.14 20.41
N LYS A 56 27.40 -15.18 20.31
CA LYS A 56 28.09 -15.73 19.14
C LYS A 56 27.58 -17.14 18.78
N ASP A 57 27.27 -17.34 17.50
CA ASP A 57 26.73 -18.58 16.90
C ASP A 57 25.34 -19.02 17.41
N LYS A 58 24.74 -18.31 18.39
CA LYS A 58 23.42 -18.65 18.96
C LYS A 58 22.35 -17.61 18.68
N SER A 59 22.69 -16.33 18.73
CA SER A 59 21.70 -15.26 18.52
C SER A 59 22.30 -14.07 17.80
N SER A 60 21.47 -13.37 17.04
CA SER A 60 21.85 -12.14 16.38
C SER A 60 20.72 -11.11 16.42
N PHE A 61 21.10 -9.87 16.23
CA PHE A 61 20.18 -8.76 16.02
C PHE A 61 20.48 -8.03 14.70
N MET A 62 19.47 -7.35 14.19
CA MET A 62 19.58 -6.39 13.10
C MET A 62 18.67 -5.21 13.44
N LEU A 63 19.23 -3.99 13.37
CA LEU A 63 18.50 -2.73 13.49
C LEU A 63 18.77 -1.91 12.23
N SER A 64 17.73 -1.38 11.63
CA SER A 64 17.83 -0.48 10.49
C SER A 64 16.88 0.69 10.67
N ALA A 65 17.36 1.90 10.40
CA ALA A 65 16.55 3.10 10.40
C ALA A 65 16.84 3.92 9.14
N ARG A 66 15.79 4.52 8.59
CA ARG A 66 15.86 5.46 7.47
C ARG A 66 14.99 6.66 7.74
N ARG A 67 15.44 7.85 7.37
CA ARG A 67 14.63 9.08 7.37
C ARG A 67 14.97 9.93 6.15
N THR A 68 13.95 10.52 5.54
CA THR A 68 14.12 11.62 4.59
C THR A 68 14.20 12.95 5.34
N TYR A 69 14.84 13.95 4.73
CA TYR A 69 15.02 15.28 5.30
C TYR A 69 14.77 16.40 4.29
N ILE A 70 13.81 16.17 3.40
CA ILE A 70 13.36 17.20 2.42
C ILE A 70 12.87 18.45 3.13
N ASP A 71 12.15 18.26 4.25
CA ASP A 71 11.71 19.32 5.17
C ASP A 71 12.85 20.21 5.66
N VAL A 72 14.02 19.61 5.98
CA VAL A 72 15.21 20.34 6.44
C VAL A 72 15.90 21.05 5.27
N LEU A 73 16.04 20.37 4.13
CA LEU A 73 16.71 20.94 2.94
C LEU A 73 15.90 22.06 2.28
N ALA A 74 14.58 21.99 2.33
CA ALA A 74 13.72 23.04 1.79
C ALA A 74 13.70 24.31 2.66
N LYS A 75 14.04 24.21 3.95
CA LYS A 75 13.93 25.30 4.91
C LYS A 75 14.62 26.61 4.48
N PRO A 76 15.86 26.64 3.93
CA PRO A 76 16.49 27.87 3.49
C PRO A 76 15.72 28.56 2.33
N PHE A 77 15.19 27.77 1.40
CA PHE A 77 14.40 28.30 0.26
C PHE A 77 13.09 28.89 0.73
N ILE A 78 12.39 28.19 1.64
CA ILE A 78 11.12 28.65 2.23
C ILE A 78 11.35 29.93 3.05
N THR A 79 12.42 29.98 3.86
CA THR A 79 12.76 31.20 4.62
C THR A 79 13.00 32.37 3.69
N ASN A 80 13.67 32.15 2.55
CA ASN A 80 13.88 33.21 1.56
C ASN A 80 12.57 33.67 0.90
N LEU A 81 11.64 32.76 0.61
CA LEU A 81 10.30 33.10 0.10
C LEU A 81 9.51 33.92 1.11
N ASN A 82 9.46 33.49 2.37
CA ASN A 82 8.76 34.19 3.44
C ASN A 82 9.35 35.61 3.71
N ASN A 83 10.68 35.78 3.51
CA ASN A 83 11.30 37.09 3.65
C ASN A 83 10.95 38.08 2.53
N GLN A 84 10.40 37.61 1.41
CA GLN A 84 9.93 38.46 0.30
C GLN A 84 8.54 39.06 0.56
N ASP A 85 7.75 38.41 1.39
CA ASP A 85 6.45 38.92 1.85
C ASP A 85 6.37 38.78 3.39
N PRO A 86 6.56 39.86 4.12
CA PRO A 86 6.54 39.84 5.59
C PRO A 86 5.21 39.43 6.20
N ASN A 87 4.12 39.55 5.45
CA ASN A 87 2.77 39.24 5.90
C ASN A 87 2.43 37.75 5.71
N LEU A 88 3.14 37.05 4.83
CA LEU A 88 2.93 35.65 4.52
C LEU A 88 4.05 34.79 5.11
N ASN A 89 3.69 33.81 5.94
CA ASN A 89 4.63 32.83 6.47
C ASN A 89 4.15 31.42 6.18
N VAL A 90 4.74 30.79 5.14
CA VAL A 90 4.43 29.42 4.72
C VAL A 90 5.46 28.45 5.27
N SER A 91 5.01 27.36 5.86
CA SER A 91 5.87 26.32 6.44
C SER A 91 5.39 24.93 5.99
N PRO A 92 5.84 24.44 4.83
CA PRO A 92 5.60 23.09 4.39
C PRO A 92 6.46 22.10 5.17
N ARG A 93 5.89 20.93 5.45
CA ARG A 93 6.57 19.81 6.10
C ARG A 93 6.31 18.55 5.29
N TYR A 94 7.40 17.85 4.91
CA TYR A 94 7.32 16.54 4.29
C TYR A 94 8.51 15.69 4.69
N TYR A 95 8.25 14.63 5.41
CA TYR A 95 9.24 13.60 5.70
C TYR A 95 8.58 12.25 5.87
N PHE A 96 9.35 11.19 5.65
CA PHE A 96 9.01 9.87 6.12
C PHE A 96 10.20 9.24 6.85
N TYR A 97 9.90 8.33 7.75
CA TYR A 97 10.89 7.46 8.36
C TYR A 97 10.38 6.03 8.43
N ASP A 98 11.32 5.10 8.44
CA ASP A 98 11.06 3.71 8.77
C ASP A 98 12.15 3.14 9.67
N MET A 99 11.75 2.25 10.57
CA MET A 99 12.61 1.52 11.49
C MET A 99 12.29 0.04 11.42
N ASN A 100 13.32 -0.79 11.41
CA ASN A 100 13.21 -2.24 11.45
C ASN A 100 14.13 -2.78 12.52
N GLY A 101 13.60 -3.62 13.40
CA GLY A 101 14.34 -4.37 14.38
C GLY A 101 14.05 -5.85 14.27
N LYS A 102 15.07 -6.69 14.36
CA LYS A 102 14.91 -8.13 14.38
C LYS A 102 15.93 -8.76 15.32
N VAL A 103 15.47 -9.70 16.13
CA VAL A 103 16.29 -10.54 16.98
C VAL A 103 15.96 -11.99 16.68
N ASN A 104 16.95 -12.84 16.66
CA ASN A 104 16.75 -14.28 16.58
C ASN A 104 17.60 -15.02 17.61
N TYR A 105 17.11 -16.18 18.05
CA TYR A 105 17.75 -17.02 19.04
C TYR A 105 17.56 -18.49 18.71
N LYS A 106 18.66 -19.26 18.66
CA LYS A 106 18.66 -20.72 18.52
C LYS A 106 18.66 -21.36 19.90
N LEU A 107 17.57 -22.02 20.25
CA LEU A 107 17.44 -22.81 21.47
C LEU A 107 17.66 -24.29 21.13
N GLY A 108 18.92 -24.73 21.19
CA GLY A 108 19.27 -26.06 20.76
C GLY A 108 19.37 -26.23 19.23
N GLN A 109 19.16 -27.45 18.73
CA GLN A 109 19.31 -27.75 17.31
C GLN A 109 17.98 -27.76 16.54
N TYR A 110 16.85 -27.85 17.24
CA TYR A 110 15.51 -27.97 16.63
C TYR A 110 14.65 -26.71 16.75
N ASP A 111 14.99 -25.82 17.68
CA ASP A 111 14.17 -24.66 18.00
C ASP A 111 14.85 -23.35 17.62
N ARG A 112 14.08 -22.45 17.02
CA ARG A 112 14.53 -21.10 16.74
C ARG A 112 13.41 -20.10 16.96
N PHE A 113 13.70 -19.07 17.73
CA PHE A 113 12.80 -17.97 18.03
C PHE A 113 13.23 -16.71 17.28
N TYR A 114 12.23 -15.94 16.85
CA TYR A 114 12.41 -14.65 16.22
C TYR A 114 11.45 -13.64 16.83
N LEU A 115 11.95 -12.45 17.05
CA LEU A 115 11.14 -11.27 17.35
C LEU A 115 11.49 -10.20 16.33
N SER A 116 10.50 -9.66 15.66
CA SER A 116 10.69 -8.58 14.69
C SER A 116 9.70 -7.46 14.94
N HIS A 117 10.15 -6.24 14.70
CA HIS A 117 9.32 -5.04 14.76
C HIS A 117 9.64 -4.14 13.57
N PHE A 118 8.59 -3.67 12.92
CA PHE A 118 8.64 -2.62 11.89
C PHE A 118 7.77 -1.47 12.32
N GLN A 119 8.25 -0.25 12.09
CA GLN A 119 7.47 0.97 12.24
C GLN A 119 7.83 1.94 11.12
N GLY A 120 6.82 2.52 10.47
CA GLY A 120 6.96 3.57 9.48
C GLY A 120 5.95 4.67 9.68
N LYS A 121 6.34 5.90 9.34
CA LYS A 121 5.45 7.07 9.30
C LYS A 121 5.78 7.93 8.10
N ASP A 122 4.74 8.37 7.40
CA ASP A 122 4.77 9.44 6.43
C ASP A 122 4.00 10.64 6.99
N ASP A 123 4.57 11.83 6.90
CA ASP A 123 4.01 13.06 7.44
C ASP A 123 4.12 14.17 6.39
N PHE A 124 2.96 14.65 5.95
CA PHE A 124 2.83 15.80 5.07
C PHE A 124 2.05 16.90 5.79
N GLY A 125 2.50 18.13 5.71
CA GLY A 125 1.78 19.27 6.27
C GLY A 125 2.13 20.57 5.56
N LEU A 126 1.20 21.46 5.58
CA LEU A 126 1.35 22.85 5.11
C LEU A 126 0.72 23.76 6.12
N ARG A 127 1.50 24.65 6.71
CA ARG A 127 0.99 25.74 7.55
C ARG A 127 1.26 27.06 6.86
N SER A 128 0.23 27.89 6.74
CA SER A 128 0.34 29.29 6.34
C SER A 128 -0.11 30.18 7.49
N ARG A 129 0.57 31.30 7.65
CA ARG A 129 0.16 32.38 8.54
C ARG A 129 0.24 33.69 7.77
N ASP A 130 -0.85 34.43 7.82
CA ASP A 130 -0.97 35.74 7.19
C ASP A 130 -1.26 36.75 8.30
N THR A 131 -0.63 37.91 8.20
CA THR A 131 -0.88 39.05 9.11
C THR A 131 -1.22 40.25 8.26
N TYR A 132 -2.35 40.87 8.57
CA TYR A 132 -2.81 42.09 7.91
C TYR A 132 -2.98 43.18 8.95
N GLU A 133 -2.40 44.34 8.72
CA GLU A 133 -2.54 45.54 9.58
C GLU A 133 -3.06 46.71 8.75
N ASN A 134 -4.08 47.41 9.26
CA ASN A 134 -4.64 48.59 8.65
C ASN A 134 -5.01 49.62 9.74
N GLY A 135 -4.09 50.52 10.01
CA GLY A 135 -4.25 51.53 11.06
C GLY A 135 -4.26 50.93 12.46
N THR A 136 -5.41 50.91 13.10
CA THR A 136 -5.60 50.34 14.44
C THR A 136 -6.16 48.93 14.41
N GLU A 137 -6.36 48.35 13.24
CA GLU A 137 -6.87 47.00 13.09
C GLU A 137 -5.74 46.06 12.68
N ARG A 138 -5.68 44.89 13.32
CA ARG A 138 -4.79 43.80 12.95
C ARG A 138 -5.56 42.51 12.90
N TYR A 139 -5.32 41.74 11.86
CA TYR A 139 -5.86 40.38 11.67
C TYR A 139 -4.72 39.39 11.48
N GLU A 140 -4.78 38.30 12.23
CA GLU A 140 -3.87 37.17 12.06
C GLU A 140 -4.69 35.96 11.62
N SER A 141 -4.41 35.44 10.46
CA SER A 141 -5.01 34.20 9.94
C SER A 141 -3.99 33.08 9.89
N SER A 142 -4.36 31.90 10.30
CA SER A 142 -3.53 30.72 10.13
C SER A 142 -4.33 29.55 9.57
N ILE A 143 -3.73 28.84 8.62
CA ILE A 143 -4.26 27.59 8.07
C ILE A 143 -3.20 26.51 8.31
N ASP A 144 -3.57 25.40 8.98
CA ASP A 144 -2.75 24.20 9.14
C ASP A 144 -3.46 23.03 8.49
N PHE A 145 -2.96 22.60 7.34
CA PHE A 145 -3.39 21.38 6.68
C PHE A 145 -2.33 20.30 6.86
N GLY A 146 -2.76 19.07 7.14
CA GLY A 146 -1.83 17.97 7.26
C GLY A 146 -2.48 16.62 7.07
N LEU A 147 -1.68 15.66 6.64
CA LEU A 147 -2.02 14.25 6.66
C LEU A 147 -0.82 13.44 7.07
N ASP A 148 -1.07 12.43 7.88
CA ASP A 148 -0.07 11.46 8.26
C ASP A 148 -0.65 10.06 8.25
N TRP A 149 0.18 9.10 7.90
CA TRP A 149 -0.14 7.69 8.08
C TRP A 149 1.04 6.93 8.68
N ARG A 150 0.68 5.99 9.53
CA ARG A 150 1.62 5.17 10.30
C ARG A 150 1.28 3.71 10.15
N ASN A 151 2.33 2.90 10.06
CA ASN A 151 2.25 1.45 10.10
C ASN A 151 3.17 0.93 11.18
N SER A 152 2.70 -0.04 11.95
CA SER A 152 3.50 -0.74 12.95
C SER A 152 3.16 -2.22 12.92
N ILE A 153 4.17 -3.09 12.85
CA ILE A 153 4.00 -4.55 12.86
C ILE A 153 5.01 -5.15 13.82
N THR A 154 4.53 -5.91 14.78
CA THR A 154 5.35 -6.74 15.68
C THR A 154 5.01 -8.20 15.45
N ALA A 155 6.01 -9.04 15.25
CA ALA A 155 5.82 -10.48 15.07
C ALA A 155 6.80 -11.29 15.93
N ALA A 156 6.25 -12.25 16.66
CA ALA A 156 7.00 -13.28 17.35
C ALA A 156 6.79 -14.60 16.65
N ARG A 157 7.87 -15.29 16.29
CA ARG A 157 7.81 -16.55 15.56
C ARG A 157 8.68 -17.61 16.25
N TRP A 158 8.11 -18.79 16.39
CA TRP A 158 8.80 -20.00 16.82
C TRP A 158 8.80 -21.02 15.69
N ASN A 159 10.00 -21.47 15.33
CA ASN A 159 10.24 -22.54 14.37
C ASN A 159 10.67 -23.78 15.13
N HIS A 160 10.05 -24.93 14.83
CA HIS A 160 10.41 -26.20 15.44
C HIS A 160 10.51 -27.31 14.39
N GLN A 161 11.59 -28.09 14.47
CA GLN A 161 11.79 -29.26 13.64
C GLN A 161 11.44 -30.53 14.46
N TRP A 162 10.25 -31.09 14.24
CA TRP A 162 9.73 -32.27 14.91
C TRP A 162 10.47 -33.53 14.48
N SER A 163 10.84 -33.60 13.20
CA SER A 163 11.56 -34.70 12.59
C SER A 163 12.27 -34.20 11.32
N PRO A 164 13.12 -35.06 10.68
CA PRO A 164 13.69 -34.69 9.36
C PRO A 164 12.67 -34.41 8.27
N LYS A 165 11.40 -34.81 8.47
CA LYS A 165 10.31 -34.65 7.49
C LYS A 165 9.26 -33.64 7.90
N LEU A 166 9.19 -33.23 9.16
CA LEU A 166 8.14 -32.37 9.69
C LEU A 166 8.74 -31.15 10.38
N PHE A 167 8.35 -30.00 9.89
CA PHE A 167 8.73 -28.70 10.41
C PHE A 167 7.49 -27.86 10.68
N SER A 168 7.52 -27.00 11.68
CA SER A 168 6.43 -26.07 11.97
C SER A 168 6.91 -24.64 12.22
N ASN A 169 6.05 -23.70 11.88
CA ASN A 169 6.14 -22.28 12.23
C ASN A 169 4.91 -21.90 13.04
N VAL A 170 5.10 -21.35 14.23
CA VAL A 170 4.06 -20.68 15.00
C VAL A 170 4.40 -19.20 15.04
N THR A 171 3.45 -18.37 14.64
CA THR A 171 3.66 -16.92 14.56
C THR A 171 2.52 -16.19 15.25
N ALA A 172 2.84 -15.28 16.15
CA ALA A 172 1.92 -14.30 16.71
C ALA A 172 2.26 -12.92 16.15
N THR A 173 1.26 -12.15 15.78
CA THR A 173 1.41 -10.83 15.17
C THR A 173 0.51 -9.81 15.83
N ARG A 174 0.99 -8.56 15.92
CA ARG A 174 0.18 -7.38 16.10
C ARG A 174 0.53 -6.41 14.99
N SER A 175 -0.48 -5.94 14.26
CA SER A 175 -0.31 -4.89 13.27
C SER A 175 -1.23 -3.72 13.55
N GLN A 176 -0.80 -2.52 13.19
CA GLN A 176 -1.58 -1.32 13.32
C GLN A 176 -1.31 -0.41 12.12
N TYR A 177 -2.39 0.03 11.48
CA TYR A 177 -2.41 1.09 10.49
C TYR A 177 -3.24 2.24 11.03
N VAL A 178 -2.74 3.48 10.89
CA VAL A 178 -3.46 4.70 11.29
C VAL A 178 -3.28 5.74 10.20
N PHE A 179 -4.36 6.35 9.79
CA PHE A 179 -4.41 7.46 8.85
C PHE A 179 -5.13 8.65 9.49
N ASN A 180 -4.50 9.82 9.47
CA ASN A 180 -5.07 11.04 10.00
C ASN A 180 -4.97 12.17 8.96
N THR A 181 -6.01 12.98 8.88
CA THR A 181 -5.95 14.29 8.23
C THR A 181 -6.41 15.37 9.19
N ARG A 182 -5.88 16.58 9.02
CA ARG A 182 -6.33 17.75 9.75
C ARG A 182 -6.41 18.96 8.82
N ALA A 183 -7.44 19.77 9.01
CA ALA A 183 -7.57 21.08 8.45
C ALA A 183 -8.01 22.01 9.57
N ILE A 184 -7.15 22.95 9.94
CA ILE A 184 -7.40 23.90 11.03
C ILE A 184 -7.26 25.29 10.44
N SER A 185 -8.28 26.12 10.65
CA SER A 185 -8.26 27.55 10.34
C SER A 185 -8.48 28.32 11.63
N GLU A 186 -7.61 29.28 11.89
CA GLU A 186 -7.72 30.19 13.05
C GLU A 186 -7.63 31.62 12.54
N GLU A 187 -8.51 32.47 13.03
CA GLU A 187 -8.52 33.89 12.74
C GLU A 187 -8.61 34.68 14.05
N LEU A 188 -7.65 35.59 14.25
CA LEU A 188 -7.61 36.49 15.40
C LEU A 188 -7.74 37.93 14.89
N GLY A 189 -8.76 38.62 15.36
CA GLY A 189 -8.99 40.04 15.02
C GLY A 189 -8.71 40.93 16.24
N TYR A 190 -7.93 41.99 16.03
CA TYR A 190 -7.58 43.00 17.02
C TYR A 190 -8.07 44.35 16.51
N PRO A 191 -9.33 44.76 16.81
CA PRO A 191 -9.93 45.97 16.28
C PRO A 191 -9.30 47.26 16.84
N ASN A 192 -8.57 47.20 17.94
CA ASN A 192 -7.94 48.37 18.57
C ASN A 192 -6.42 48.12 18.81
N TYR A 193 -5.73 47.53 17.85
CA TYR A 193 -4.30 47.21 17.96
C TYR A 193 -3.46 48.47 18.28
N PRO A 194 -2.49 48.46 19.22
CA PRO A 194 -1.98 47.29 19.95
C PRO A 194 -2.78 46.89 21.21
N ASP A 195 -3.93 47.53 21.47
CA ASP A 195 -4.82 47.11 22.54
C ASP A 195 -5.53 45.78 22.15
N THR A 196 -5.69 44.86 23.09
CA THR A 196 -6.41 43.63 22.90
C THR A 196 -7.90 43.69 23.27
N LEU A 197 -8.39 44.87 23.63
CA LEU A 197 -9.79 45.11 23.94
C LEU A 197 -10.67 44.88 22.69
N GLY A 198 -11.62 43.95 22.80
CA GLY A 198 -12.52 43.57 21.72
C GLY A 198 -11.94 42.53 20.76
N MET A 199 -10.86 41.82 21.14
CA MET A 199 -10.31 40.73 20.34
C MET A 199 -11.40 39.72 19.96
N SER A 200 -11.46 39.35 18.70
CA SER A 200 -12.25 38.25 18.19
C SER A 200 -11.34 37.06 17.92
N ASP A 201 -11.86 35.87 18.24
CA ASP A 201 -11.17 34.59 18.06
C ASP A 201 -12.15 33.66 17.36
N GLU A 202 -11.78 33.24 16.16
CA GLU A 202 -12.52 32.24 15.39
C GLU A 202 -11.60 31.07 15.08
N ARG A 203 -12.06 29.86 15.39
CA ARG A 203 -11.34 28.64 15.10
C ARG A 203 -12.27 27.60 14.52
N PHE A 204 -11.85 27.04 13.40
CA PHE A 204 -12.43 25.83 12.82
C PHE A 204 -11.37 24.75 12.74
N ALA A 205 -11.67 23.55 13.24
CA ALA A 205 -10.82 22.39 13.07
C ALA A 205 -11.64 21.19 12.59
N GLY A 206 -11.22 20.61 11.50
CA GLY A 206 -11.69 19.33 10.99
C GLY A 206 -10.57 18.30 11.11
N LEU A 207 -10.78 17.29 11.94
CA LEU A 207 -9.85 16.20 12.18
C LEU A 207 -10.50 14.89 11.75
N TYR A 208 -9.92 14.22 10.76
CA TYR A 208 -10.37 12.91 10.31
C TYR A 208 -9.35 11.85 10.70
N PHE A 209 -9.80 10.74 11.23
CA PHE A 209 -8.95 9.60 11.55
C PHE A 209 -9.58 8.28 11.11
N SER A 210 -8.73 7.36 10.66
CA SER A 210 -9.08 6.01 10.29
C SER A 210 -7.97 5.04 10.67
N GLY A 211 -8.31 3.79 10.97
CA GLY A 211 -7.30 2.82 11.36
C GLY A 211 -7.76 1.38 11.33
N ILE A 212 -6.77 0.49 11.41
CA ILE A 212 -6.97 -0.94 11.58
C ILE A 212 -5.97 -1.42 12.62
N GLU A 213 -6.43 -2.19 13.59
CA GLU A 213 -5.56 -2.91 14.51
C GLU A 213 -5.90 -4.40 14.45
N ASP A 214 -4.86 -5.23 14.24
CA ASP A 214 -5.00 -6.67 14.11
C ASP A 214 -4.15 -7.41 15.14
N TYR A 215 -4.71 -8.45 15.73
CA TYR A 215 -4.01 -9.45 16.50
C TYR A 215 -4.16 -10.81 15.84
N GLY A 216 -3.04 -11.41 15.43
CA GLY A 216 -3.03 -12.65 14.68
C GLY A 216 -2.23 -13.76 15.34
N ALA A 217 -2.71 -15.00 15.18
CA ALA A 217 -1.99 -16.21 15.53
C ALA A 217 -2.07 -17.21 14.39
N ARG A 218 -0.93 -17.71 13.93
CA ARG A 218 -0.80 -18.61 12.79
C ARG A 218 0.09 -19.80 13.12
N ILE A 219 -0.31 -20.97 12.65
CA ILE A 219 0.51 -22.19 12.67
C ILE A 219 0.56 -22.80 11.27
N ASP A 220 1.78 -23.07 10.80
CA ASP A 220 2.04 -23.72 9.52
C ASP A 220 2.89 -24.96 9.74
N PHE A 221 2.60 -26.01 8.99
CA PHE A 221 3.38 -27.23 8.93
C PHE A 221 3.86 -27.49 7.52
N ASP A 222 5.13 -27.86 7.41
CA ASP A 222 5.80 -28.33 6.22
C ASP A 222 6.11 -29.84 6.40
N PHE A 223 5.51 -30.69 5.59
CA PHE A 223 5.65 -32.14 5.69
C PHE A 223 6.18 -32.77 4.40
N ALA A 224 7.46 -33.13 4.40
CA ALA A 224 8.11 -33.89 3.34
C ALA A 224 7.72 -35.37 3.42
N LEU A 225 6.51 -35.75 2.99
CA LEU A 225 5.98 -37.11 3.08
C LEU A 225 6.93 -38.09 2.40
N ASN A 226 7.30 -37.81 1.15
CA ASN A 226 8.24 -38.58 0.36
C ASN A 226 8.85 -37.70 -0.75
N PRO A 227 9.80 -38.16 -1.59
CA PRO A 227 10.42 -37.33 -2.63
C PRO A 227 9.49 -36.79 -3.71
N ARG A 228 8.25 -37.29 -3.80
CA ARG A 228 7.23 -36.85 -4.79
C ARG A 228 6.18 -35.92 -4.20
N HIS A 229 5.92 -35.99 -2.88
CA HIS A 229 4.87 -35.25 -2.21
C HIS A 229 5.43 -34.37 -1.10
N TYR A 230 5.19 -33.09 -1.19
CA TYR A 230 5.52 -32.11 -0.17
C TYR A 230 4.25 -31.38 0.25
N ILE A 231 3.72 -31.76 1.41
CA ILE A 231 2.44 -31.29 1.91
C ILE A 231 2.68 -30.12 2.84
N ARG A 232 1.91 -29.02 2.65
CA ARG A 232 1.83 -27.92 3.59
C ARG A 232 0.40 -27.78 4.08
N TYR A 233 0.24 -27.55 5.35
CA TYR A 233 -1.06 -27.28 5.96
C TYR A 233 -0.91 -26.36 7.15
N GLY A 234 -1.99 -25.66 7.49
CA GLY A 234 -1.95 -24.71 8.59
C GLY A 234 -3.28 -24.05 8.84
N ALA A 235 -3.28 -23.22 9.88
CA ALA A 235 -4.44 -22.43 10.28
C ALA A 235 -3.99 -21.05 10.78
N ASN A 236 -4.89 -20.09 10.68
CA ASN A 236 -4.71 -18.73 11.18
C ASN A 236 -6.00 -18.24 11.83
N TYR A 237 -5.82 -17.45 12.87
CA TYR A 237 -6.86 -16.63 13.47
C TYR A 237 -6.39 -15.19 13.52
N THR A 238 -7.24 -14.25 13.15
CA THR A 238 -6.97 -12.81 13.27
C THR A 238 -8.20 -12.11 13.81
N ASN A 239 -8.02 -11.39 14.91
CA ASN A 239 -9.00 -10.46 15.42
C ASN A 239 -8.69 -9.08 14.85
N HIS A 240 -9.68 -8.47 14.21
CA HIS A 240 -9.60 -7.16 13.57
C HIS A 240 -10.42 -6.14 14.36
N THR A 241 -9.86 -4.96 14.54
CA THR A 241 -10.57 -3.76 14.96
C THR A 241 -10.42 -2.72 13.87
N PHE A 242 -11.52 -2.41 13.19
CA PHE A 242 -11.56 -1.36 12.18
C PHE A 242 -12.16 -0.10 12.75
N SER A 243 -11.51 1.04 12.48
CA SER A 243 -12.06 2.38 12.66
C SER A 243 -12.21 2.97 11.26
N PRO A 244 -13.36 2.77 10.58
CA PRO A 244 -13.51 3.09 9.15
C PRO A 244 -13.56 4.58 8.86
N GLY A 245 -13.50 5.41 9.87
CA GLY A 245 -13.34 6.86 9.78
C GLY A 245 -14.26 7.60 10.74
N ALA A 246 -13.68 8.56 11.43
CA ALA A 246 -14.41 9.52 12.24
C ALA A 246 -13.93 10.92 11.92
N THR A 247 -14.86 11.88 11.88
CA THR A 247 -14.56 13.30 11.70
C THR A 247 -14.89 14.00 13.01
N ASN A 248 -13.90 14.57 13.66
CA ASN A 248 -14.10 15.52 14.75
C ASN A 248 -14.12 16.93 14.18
N LEU A 249 -15.15 17.68 14.52
CA LEU A 249 -15.37 19.06 14.12
C LEU A 249 -15.38 19.93 15.35
N GLU A 250 -14.47 20.90 15.39
CA GLU A 250 -14.43 21.93 16.42
C GLU A 250 -14.70 23.27 15.73
N PHE A 251 -15.62 24.04 16.28
CA PHE A 251 -15.88 25.40 15.87
C PHE A 251 -16.00 26.28 17.10
N GLN A 252 -15.23 27.37 17.11
CA GLN A 252 -15.24 28.37 18.17
C GLN A 252 -15.35 29.75 17.54
N SER A 253 -16.30 30.55 17.98
CA SER A 253 -16.46 31.97 17.58
C SER A 253 -17.32 32.70 18.58
N GLY A 254 -16.87 33.88 19.05
CA GLY A 254 -17.64 34.81 19.86
C GLY A 254 -18.27 34.25 21.13
N GLY A 255 -17.62 33.24 21.77
CA GLY A 255 -18.13 32.55 22.96
C GLY A 255 -19.04 31.35 22.65
N PHE A 256 -19.34 31.08 21.38
CA PHE A 256 -19.93 29.80 20.93
C PHE A 256 -18.82 28.78 20.74
N ASN A 257 -19.05 27.55 21.24
CA ASN A 257 -18.14 26.45 21.07
C ASN A 257 -18.94 25.20 20.67
N LEU A 258 -18.57 24.59 19.53
CA LEU A 258 -19.06 23.31 19.06
C LEU A 258 -17.87 22.35 19.00
N ASP A 259 -17.99 21.21 19.66
CA ASP A 259 -17.07 20.07 19.53
C ASP A 259 -17.91 18.81 19.37
N THR A 260 -17.83 18.21 18.19
CA THR A 260 -18.62 17.03 17.87
C THR A 260 -17.84 16.05 17.03
N THR A 261 -18.07 14.75 17.26
CA THR A 261 -17.50 13.68 16.45
C THR A 261 -18.61 12.98 15.68
N ILE A 262 -18.44 12.88 14.37
CA ILE A 262 -19.35 12.21 13.44
C ILE A 262 -18.67 10.92 12.96
N GLY A 263 -19.39 9.80 13.02
CA GLY A 263 -18.85 8.47 12.71
C GLY A 263 -17.97 7.93 13.82
N GLY A 264 -17.13 6.95 13.50
CA GLY A 264 -16.13 6.42 14.42
C GLY A 264 -16.52 5.15 15.15
N ASP A 265 -17.69 4.58 14.90
CA ASP A 265 -18.05 3.28 15.45
C ASP A 265 -17.09 2.20 14.93
N ALA A 266 -16.39 1.57 15.88
CA ALA A 266 -15.45 0.52 15.55
C ALA A 266 -16.20 -0.74 15.11
N VAL A 267 -15.72 -1.37 14.05
CA VAL A 267 -16.19 -2.66 13.59
C VAL A 267 -15.21 -3.74 14.04
N TYR A 268 -15.72 -4.68 14.84
CA TYR A 268 -14.95 -5.83 15.30
C TYR A 268 -15.27 -7.04 14.44
N SER A 269 -14.23 -7.79 14.05
CA SER A 269 -14.43 -9.02 13.32
C SER A 269 -13.34 -10.05 13.62
N ASP A 270 -13.70 -11.32 13.48
CA ASP A 270 -12.79 -12.44 13.66
C ASP A 270 -12.67 -13.21 12.35
N GLU A 271 -11.44 -13.27 11.81
CA GLU A 271 -11.10 -14.04 10.61
C GLU A 271 -10.40 -15.33 11.00
N VAL A 272 -10.91 -16.46 10.49
CA VAL A 272 -10.30 -17.78 10.64
C VAL A 272 -10.06 -18.34 9.26
N TYR A 273 -8.86 -18.86 9.01
CA TYR A 273 -8.64 -19.70 7.84
C TYR A 273 -7.84 -20.95 8.16
N ALA A 274 -8.04 -21.96 7.32
CA ALA A 274 -7.24 -23.19 7.30
C ALA A 274 -6.92 -23.55 5.85
N PHE A 275 -5.78 -24.18 5.64
CA PHE A 275 -5.37 -24.60 4.31
C PHE A 275 -4.64 -25.94 4.34
N ILE A 276 -4.70 -26.62 3.20
CA ILE A 276 -3.87 -27.77 2.87
C ILE A 276 -3.47 -27.68 1.40
N GLU A 277 -2.20 -27.95 1.10
CA GLU A 277 -1.68 -28.02 -0.28
C GLU A 277 -0.65 -29.13 -0.41
N ASP A 278 -0.60 -29.75 -1.59
CA ASP A 278 0.41 -30.74 -1.96
C ASP A 278 1.18 -30.29 -3.21
N GLU A 279 2.48 -30.14 -3.08
CA GLU A 279 3.39 -30.04 -4.21
C GLU A 279 3.76 -31.44 -4.68
N TRP A 280 3.10 -31.89 -5.75
CA TRP A 280 3.25 -33.22 -6.28
C TRP A 280 4.17 -33.24 -7.50
N LYS A 281 5.31 -33.93 -7.39
CA LYS A 281 6.20 -34.28 -8.49
C LYS A 281 5.69 -35.57 -9.13
N VAL A 282 4.77 -35.44 -10.12
CA VAL A 282 4.16 -36.60 -10.79
C VAL A 282 5.21 -37.43 -11.49
N ASN A 283 6.12 -36.78 -12.22
CA ASN A 283 7.30 -37.34 -12.86
C ASN A 283 8.37 -36.27 -13.05
N GLU A 284 9.47 -36.57 -13.76
CA GLU A 284 10.58 -35.62 -13.98
C GLU A 284 10.14 -34.35 -14.77
N ASN A 285 9.10 -34.46 -15.60
CA ASN A 285 8.63 -33.39 -16.46
C ASN A 285 7.40 -32.65 -15.92
N LEU A 286 6.60 -33.28 -15.06
CA LEU A 286 5.33 -32.75 -14.56
C LEU A 286 5.35 -32.53 -13.08
N LYS A 287 5.16 -31.28 -12.67
CA LYS A 287 4.92 -30.86 -11.28
C LYS A 287 3.54 -30.20 -11.20
N MET A 288 2.79 -30.57 -10.19
CA MET A 288 1.46 -30.02 -9.89
C MET A 288 1.47 -29.48 -8.45
N ASN A 289 0.67 -28.47 -8.21
CA ASN A 289 0.33 -28.00 -6.88
C ASN A 289 -1.21 -27.97 -6.80
N GLY A 290 -1.76 -28.70 -5.86
CA GLY A 290 -3.20 -28.71 -5.61
C GLY A 290 -3.46 -28.38 -4.16
N GLY A 291 -4.44 -27.55 -3.88
CA GLY A 291 -4.76 -27.19 -2.51
C GLY A 291 -6.15 -26.62 -2.32
N LEU A 292 -6.56 -26.60 -1.07
CA LEU A 292 -7.81 -26.02 -0.60
C LEU A 292 -7.51 -24.99 0.48
N HIS A 293 -8.13 -23.82 0.37
CA HIS A 293 -8.11 -22.78 1.39
C HIS A 293 -9.55 -22.56 1.87
N PHE A 294 -9.79 -22.77 3.14
CA PHE A 294 -11.03 -22.42 3.79
C PHE A 294 -10.86 -21.11 4.55
N ALA A 295 -11.77 -20.17 4.39
CA ALA A 295 -11.79 -18.92 5.13
C ALA A 295 -13.19 -18.65 5.68
N ASN A 296 -13.27 -18.06 6.86
CA ASN A 296 -14.51 -17.60 7.47
C ASN A 296 -14.28 -16.28 8.20
N LEU A 297 -15.19 -15.32 8.03
CA LEU A 297 -15.26 -14.07 8.77
C LEU A 297 -16.52 -14.06 9.62
N PHE A 298 -16.38 -13.74 10.90
CA PHE A 298 -17.47 -13.43 11.81
C PHE A 298 -17.51 -11.93 12.05
N VAL A 299 -18.60 -11.26 11.70
CA VAL A 299 -18.76 -9.81 11.82
C VAL A 299 -20.21 -9.44 12.04
N GLN A 300 -20.51 -8.64 13.08
CA GLN A 300 -21.86 -8.10 13.35
C GLN A 300 -23.00 -9.17 13.36
N GLY A 301 -22.68 -10.39 13.80
CA GLY A 301 -23.64 -11.50 13.83
C GLY A 301 -23.72 -12.32 12.53
N GLU A 302 -23.09 -11.87 11.45
CA GLU A 302 -23.00 -12.59 10.18
C GLU A 302 -21.76 -13.49 10.12
N SER A 303 -21.83 -14.54 9.28
CA SER A 303 -20.73 -15.46 9.03
C SER A 303 -20.55 -15.67 7.53
N TYR A 304 -19.41 -15.21 7.01
CA TYR A 304 -19.06 -15.35 5.59
C TYR A 304 -17.98 -16.40 5.42
N HIS A 305 -18.33 -17.54 4.84
CA HIS A 305 -17.39 -18.64 4.63
C HIS A 305 -17.16 -18.94 3.15
N SER A 306 -15.98 -19.44 2.82
CA SER A 306 -15.61 -19.82 1.46
C SER A 306 -14.62 -20.99 1.48
N LEU A 307 -14.83 -21.94 0.58
CA LEU A 307 -13.87 -22.98 0.25
C LEU A 307 -13.27 -22.66 -1.13
N GLN A 308 -11.98 -22.37 -1.17
CA GLN A 308 -11.26 -21.80 -2.31
C GLN A 308 -10.30 -22.86 -2.89
N PRO A 309 -10.68 -23.62 -3.92
CA PRO A 309 -9.79 -24.54 -4.61
C PRO A 309 -8.71 -23.78 -5.37
N ARG A 310 -7.50 -24.32 -5.36
CA ARG A 310 -6.35 -23.78 -6.06
C ARG A 310 -5.58 -24.89 -6.73
N PHE A 311 -5.18 -24.63 -7.96
CA PHE A 311 -4.46 -25.58 -8.77
C PHE A 311 -3.36 -24.87 -9.57
N GLY A 312 -2.19 -25.48 -9.65
CA GLY A 312 -1.08 -25.05 -10.48
C GLY A 312 -0.40 -26.24 -11.13
N MET A 313 0.04 -26.07 -12.36
CA MET A 313 0.73 -27.09 -13.13
C MET A 313 1.96 -26.48 -13.83
N ASN A 314 3.05 -27.22 -13.85
CA ASN A 314 4.26 -26.91 -14.62
C ASN A 314 4.71 -28.17 -15.35
N TYR A 315 4.65 -28.13 -16.68
CA TYR A 315 5.02 -29.24 -17.53
C TYR A 315 6.24 -28.88 -18.40
N SER A 316 7.35 -29.57 -18.19
CA SER A 316 8.58 -29.40 -18.95
C SER A 316 8.50 -30.20 -20.23
N LEU A 317 8.52 -29.52 -21.36
CA LEU A 317 8.50 -30.09 -22.71
C LEU A 317 9.92 -30.27 -23.26
N PRO A 318 10.11 -31.14 -24.27
CA PRO A 318 11.38 -31.26 -24.97
C PRO A 318 11.91 -29.91 -25.50
N GLY A 319 13.23 -29.75 -25.53
CA GLY A 319 13.86 -28.52 -26.02
C GLY A 319 13.84 -27.34 -25.07
N GLY A 320 13.60 -27.58 -23.76
CA GLY A 320 13.66 -26.55 -22.72
C GLY A 320 12.44 -25.62 -22.68
N LEU A 321 11.34 -26.00 -23.30
CA LEU A 321 10.06 -25.31 -23.21
C LEU A 321 9.31 -25.79 -21.96
N ALA A 322 8.69 -24.89 -21.22
CA ALA A 322 7.83 -25.21 -20.07
C ALA A 322 6.43 -24.60 -20.29
N PHE A 323 5.41 -25.41 -20.14
CA PHE A 323 4.02 -25.00 -20.09
C PHE A 323 3.60 -24.84 -18.64
N LYS A 324 2.88 -23.76 -18.33
CA LYS A 324 2.31 -23.49 -17.01
C LYS A 324 0.83 -23.20 -17.16
N ALA A 325 0.05 -23.68 -16.20
CA ALA A 325 -1.37 -23.35 -16.09
C ALA A 325 -1.75 -23.26 -14.62
N SER A 326 -2.72 -22.43 -14.29
CA SER A 326 -3.21 -22.26 -12.93
C SER A 326 -4.67 -21.84 -12.89
N TYR A 327 -5.31 -22.21 -11.78
CA TYR A 327 -6.63 -21.76 -11.37
C TYR A 327 -6.62 -21.40 -9.89
N ALA A 328 -7.30 -20.32 -9.51
CA ALA A 328 -7.45 -19.92 -8.12
C ALA A 328 -8.81 -19.27 -7.90
N GLU A 329 -9.48 -19.69 -6.84
CA GLU A 329 -10.56 -18.95 -6.18
C GLU A 329 -10.03 -18.21 -4.97
N MET A 330 -10.54 -16.98 -4.74
CA MET A 330 -10.05 -16.11 -3.66
C MET A 330 -11.22 -15.32 -3.07
N MET A 331 -11.15 -15.05 -1.76
CA MET A 331 -12.06 -14.17 -1.03
C MET A 331 -11.26 -13.17 -0.20
N GLN A 332 -11.76 -11.95 -0.08
CA GLN A 332 -11.16 -10.86 0.64
C GLN A 332 -12.19 -10.18 1.54
N PHE A 333 -11.84 -9.98 2.81
CA PHE A 333 -12.69 -9.38 3.83
C PHE A 333 -12.37 -7.92 4.12
N VAL A 334 -11.18 -7.46 3.76
CA VAL A 334 -10.72 -6.09 3.95
C VAL A 334 -10.65 -5.40 2.60
N ASN A 335 -11.40 -4.33 2.43
CA ASN A 335 -11.61 -3.67 1.14
C ASN A 335 -10.89 -2.32 1.14
N LEU A 336 -10.24 -1.98 0.01
CA LEU A 336 -9.69 -0.65 -0.21
C LEU A 336 -10.67 0.16 -1.06
N LEU A 337 -11.22 1.20 -0.45
CA LEU A 337 -11.99 2.22 -1.16
C LEU A 337 -11.05 3.24 -1.77
N THR A 338 -10.91 3.16 -3.07
CA THR A 338 -10.00 4.04 -3.82
C THR A 338 -10.69 5.38 -4.07
N ASN A 339 -10.05 6.46 -3.65
CA ASN A 339 -10.45 7.80 -4.04
C ASN A 339 -10.00 8.05 -5.50
N GLU A 340 -10.97 8.18 -6.40
CA GLU A 340 -10.70 8.37 -7.83
C GLU A 340 -10.49 9.84 -8.22
N GLY A 341 -10.56 10.76 -7.27
CA GLY A 341 -10.28 12.19 -7.48
C GLY A 341 -8.81 12.46 -7.82
N ILE A 342 -8.57 13.55 -8.52
CA ILE A 342 -7.22 14.08 -8.75
C ILE A 342 -6.83 14.82 -7.49
N GLY A 343 -6.04 14.21 -6.62
CA GLY A 343 -5.66 14.88 -5.38
C GLY A 343 -4.89 14.00 -4.40
N LEU A 344 -5.20 14.17 -3.15
CA LEU A 344 -4.53 13.52 -2.04
C LEU A 344 -4.81 12.00 -2.01
N PRO A 345 -3.84 11.17 -1.60
CA PRO A 345 -4.01 9.73 -1.44
C PRO A 345 -4.86 9.45 -0.19
N THR A 346 -6.17 9.56 -0.34
CA THR A 346 -7.16 9.38 0.73
C THR A 346 -7.93 8.07 0.58
N ASP A 347 -7.24 7.01 0.14
CA ASP A 347 -7.82 5.68 0.09
C ASP A 347 -8.13 5.18 1.50
N LEU A 348 -9.32 4.61 1.69
CA LEU A 348 -9.81 4.15 2.97
C LEU A 348 -9.91 2.62 3.00
N TRP A 349 -9.37 2.02 4.05
CA TRP A 349 -9.57 0.60 4.33
C TRP A 349 -10.85 0.38 5.12
N VAL A 350 -11.76 -0.42 4.57
CA VAL A 350 -13.04 -0.75 5.19
C VAL A 350 -13.23 -2.27 5.28
N PRO A 351 -13.88 -2.78 6.36
CA PRO A 351 -14.18 -4.20 6.49
C PRO A 351 -15.36 -4.63 5.61
N SER A 352 -15.53 -5.92 5.43
CA SER A 352 -16.84 -6.49 5.16
C SER A 352 -17.67 -6.43 6.44
N THR A 353 -18.99 -6.21 6.29
CA THR A 353 -19.97 -6.06 7.38
C THR A 353 -21.22 -6.87 7.07
N ALA A 354 -22.25 -6.77 7.89
CA ALA A 354 -23.55 -7.36 7.59
C ALA A 354 -24.15 -6.84 6.26
N ASN A 355 -23.85 -5.57 5.90
CA ASN A 355 -24.35 -4.92 4.69
C ASN A 355 -23.37 -5.01 3.50
N ILE A 356 -22.08 -5.14 3.75
CA ILE A 356 -21.01 -5.14 2.75
C ILE A 356 -20.42 -6.56 2.64
N LYS A 357 -20.85 -7.30 1.63
CA LYS A 357 -20.39 -8.68 1.41
C LYS A 357 -18.90 -8.73 1.06
N PRO A 358 -18.19 -9.80 1.43
CA PRO A 358 -16.81 -10.01 1.03
C PRO A 358 -16.63 -10.03 -0.49
N GLN A 359 -15.53 -9.46 -0.95
CA GLN A 359 -15.15 -9.54 -2.36
C GLN A 359 -14.66 -10.95 -2.69
N THR A 360 -15.04 -11.45 -3.86
CA THR A 360 -14.58 -12.74 -4.38
C THR A 360 -13.95 -12.59 -5.75
N SER A 361 -13.12 -13.55 -6.14
CA SER A 361 -12.59 -13.62 -7.50
C SER A 361 -12.26 -15.04 -7.92
N GLN A 362 -12.35 -15.28 -9.22
CA GLN A 362 -11.87 -16.49 -9.88
C GLN A 362 -10.87 -16.08 -10.96
N GLN A 363 -9.74 -16.79 -11.02
CA GLN A 363 -8.69 -16.48 -11.98
C GLN A 363 -8.15 -17.77 -12.63
N ILE A 364 -8.01 -17.72 -13.95
CA ILE A 364 -7.26 -18.70 -14.72
C ILE A 364 -6.06 -18.00 -15.38
N ALA A 365 -4.92 -18.70 -15.48
CA ALA A 365 -3.78 -18.24 -16.24
C ALA A 365 -3.08 -19.42 -16.91
N ALA A 366 -2.53 -19.17 -18.10
CA ALA A 366 -1.74 -20.17 -18.83
C ALA A 366 -0.59 -19.48 -19.56
N GLY A 367 0.54 -20.15 -19.66
CA GLY A 367 1.71 -19.56 -20.29
C GLY A 367 2.77 -20.57 -20.71
N LEU A 368 3.69 -20.07 -21.52
CA LEU A 368 4.86 -20.79 -22.01
C LEU A 368 6.12 -20.06 -21.59
N ALA A 369 7.14 -20.79 -21.18
CA ALA A 369 8.46 -20.26 -20.88
C ALA A 369 9.55 -21.10 -21.53
N LYS A 370 10.61 -20.45 -22.05
CA LYS A 370 11.75 -21.12 -22.66
C LYS A 370 13.05 -20.46 -22.24
N SER A 371 14.04 -21.28 -21.90
CA SER A 371 15.41 -20.82 -21.69
C SER A 371 16.30 -21.29 -22.85
N VAL A 372 17.06 -20.35 -23.44
CA VAL A 372 17.98 -20.62 -24.55
C VAL A 372 19.31 -19.92 -24.23
N GLY A 373 20.31 -20.69 -23.83
CA GLY A 373 21.57 -20.14 -23.35
C GLY A 373 21.36 -19.14 -22.21
N PRO A 374 21.86 -17.91 -22.29
CA PRO A 374 21.70 -16.89 -21.25
C PRO A 374 20.31 -16.23 -21.24
N TYR A 375 19.46 -16.54 -22.22
CA TYR A 375 18.16 -15.89 -22.38
C TYR A 375 17.02 -16.73 -21.78
N LYS A 376 16.05 -16.03 -21.20
CA LYS A 376 14.76 -16.58 -20.76
C LYS A 376 13.65 -15.77 -21.41
N PHE A 377 12.68 -16.45 -22.00
CA PHE A 377 11.48 -15.87 -22.58
C PHE A 377 10.25 -16.46 -21.89
N SER A 378 9.21 -15.68 -21.71
CA SER A 378 7.89 -16.19 -21.31
C SER A 378 6.77 -15.35 -21.91
N VAL A 379 5.65 -16.00 -22.16
CA VAL A 379 4.36 -15.42 -22.49
C VAL A 379 3.32 -16.05 -21.59
N GLU A 380 2.48 -15.23 -20.99
CA GLU A 380 1.40 -15.68 -20.10
C GLU A 380 0.13 -14.89 -20.41
N GLY A 381 -1.02 -15.57 -20.50
CA GLY A 381 -2.33 -14.96 -20.59
C GLY A 381 -3.13 -15.26 -19.33
N TYR A 382 -3.98 -14.33 -18.92
CA TYR A 382 -4.84 -14.49 -17.76
C TYR A 382 -6.23 -13.92 -18.00
N TYR A 383 -7.20 -14.49 -17.30
CA TYR A 383 -8.58 -14.02 -17.23
C TYR A 383 -9.06 -14.11 -15.78
N LYS A 384 -9.69 -13.05 -15.27
CA LYS A 384 -10.14 -12.92 -13.90
C LYS A 384 -11.50 -12.26 -13.83
N THR A 385 -12.42 -12.84 -13.07
CA THR A 385 -13.71 -12.27 -12.68
C THR A 385 -13.69 -11.91 -11.20
N MET A 386 -14.45 -10.90 -10.83
CA MET A 386 -14.54 -10.39 -9.46
C MET A 386 -15.98 -10.00 -9.16
N ASP A 387 -16.46 -10.33 -7.95
CA ASP A 387 -17.78 -9.99 -7.47
C ASP A 387 -17.72 -9.27 -6.13
N ASN A 388 -18.78 -8.53 -5.79
CA ASN A 388 -18.92 -7.72 -4.59
C ASN A 388 -17.78 -6.69 -4.43
N LEU A 389 -17.22 -6.19 -5.53
CA LEU A 389 -16.26 -5.11 -5.50
C LEU A 389 -16.90 -3.87 -4.89
N VAL A 390 -16.12 -3.08 -4.14
CA VAL A 390 -16.60 -1.84 -3.53
C VAL A 390 -16.10 -0.61 -4.27
N SER A 391 -16.96 0.40 -4.36
CA SER A 391 -16.64 1.72 -4.89
C SER A 391 -17.46 2.78 -4.16
N TYR A 392 -17.00 4.03 -4.16
CA TYR A 392 -17.85 5.15 -3.75
C TYR A 392 -19.01 5.33 -4.71
N LYS A 393 -20.20 5.62 -4.18
CA LYS A 393 -21.31 6.17 -4.95
C LYS A 393 -20.90 7.48 -5.61
N GLU A 394 -21.59 7.88 -6.67
CA GLU A 394 -21.32 9.13 -7.35
C GLU A 394 -21.48 10.33 -6.39
N GLY A 395 -20.47 11.21 -6.36
CA GLY A 395 -20.46 12.38 -5.48
C GLY A 395 -20.17 12.10 -4.00
N ALA A 396 -20.05 10.86 -3.57
CA ALA A 396 -19.74 10.53 -2.17
C ALA A 396 -18.28 10.82 -1.83
N SER A 397 -18.06 11.41 -0.66
CA SER A 397 -16.74 11.66 -0.07
C SER A 397 -16.77 11.35 1.43
N PHE A 398 -15.61 10.95 1.99
CA PHE A 398 -15.47 10.83 3.45
C PHE A 398 -14.88 12.08 4.08
N LEU A 399 -14.08 12.83 3.34
CA LEU A 399 -13.41 13.99 3.91
C LEU A 399 -14.42 15.12 4.11
N PHE A 400 -14.53 15.55 5.37
CA PHE A 400 -15.35 16.69 5.77
C PHE A 400 -16.84 16.61 5.39
N SER A 401 -17.40 15.40 5.30
CA SER A 401 -18.83 15.21 5.10
C SER A 401 -19.57 15.54 6.40
N LEU A 402 -20.51 16.47 6.33
CA LEU A 402 -21.34 16.91 7.46
C LEU A 402 -22.69 16.18 7.51
N ASP A 403 -22.92 15.24 6.59
CA ASP A 403 -24.12 14.42 6.60
C ASP A 403 -24.03 13.34 7.70
N ASN A 404 -25.19 12.88 8.15
CA ASN A 404 -25.32 11.82 9.13
C ASN A 404 -25.21 10.42 8.53
N ASP A 405 -24.85 10.32 7.24
CA ASP A 405 -24.71 9.04 6.55
C ASP A 405 -23.55 8.25 7.12
N THR A 406 -23.75 6.97 7.33
CA THR A 406 -22.67 6.07 7.71
C THR A 406 -21.72 5.86 6.52
N TRP A 407 -20.54 5.37 6.78
CA TRP A 407 -19.60 5.06 5.69
C TRP A 407 -20.17 3.97 4.74
N GLU A 408 -21.01 3.06 5.21
CA GLU A 408 -21.68 2.03 4.40
C GLU A 408 -22.66 2.63 3.41
N ASP A 409 -23.36 3.69 3.76
CA ASP A 409 -24.33 4.36 2.89
C ASP A 409 -23.68 5.03 1.68
N LYS A 410 -22.39 5.33 1.77
CA LYS A 410 -21.57 5.97 0.73
C LYS A 410 -20.94 4.98 -0.25
N ILE A 411 -21.16 3.68 -0.04
CA ILE A 411 -20.55 2.60 -0.81
C ILE A 411 -21.59 1.91 -1.69
N SER A 412 -21.14 1.53 -2.87
CA SER A 412 -21.83 0.61 -3.77
C SER A 412 -21.03 -0.67 -3.95
N GLN A 413 -21.72 -1.79 -4.18
CA GLN A 413 -21.13 -3.08 -4.52
C GLN A 413 -21.44 -3.47 -5.96
N GLY A 414 -20.44 -3.99 -6.68
CA GLY A 414 -20.55 -4.35 -8.08
C GLY A 414 -19.62 -5.50 -8.47
N SER A 415 -19.49 -5.69 -9.77
CA SER A 415 -18.64 -6.72 -10.37
C SER A 415 -17.48 -6.12 -11.14
N GLY A 416 -16.53 -6.97 -11.53
CA GLY A 416 -15.40 -6.57 -12.35
C GLY A 416 -14.81 -7.72 -13.14
N GLU A 417 -14.08 -7.36 -14.18
CA GLU A 417 -13.41 -8.27 -15.07
C GLU A 417 -12.02 -7.73 -15.44
N SER A 418 -11.03 -8.60 -15.45
CA SER A 418 -9.68 -8.23 -15.86
C SER A 418 -9.02 -9.34 -16.66
N TYR A 419 -8.42 -9.01 -17.80
CA TYR A 419 -7.70 -9.97 -18.64
C TYR A 419 -6.52 -9.31 -19.35
N GLY A 420 -5.57 -10.13 -19.75
CA GLY A 420 -4.39 -9.61 -20.42
C GLY A 420 -3.38 -10.66 -20.81
N MET A 421 -2.30 -10.18 -21.43
CA MET A 421 -1.15 -10.96 -21.83
C MET A 421 0.13 -10.27 -21.35
N GLU A 422 1.04 -11.06 -20.78
CA GLU A 422 2.35 -10.63 -20.32
C GLU A 422 3.45 -11.29 -21.17
N LEU A 423 4.37 -10.48 -21.68
CA LEU A 423 5.57 -10.92 -22.38
C LEU A 423 6.79 -10.56 -21.56
N PHE A 424 7.72 -11.49 -21.40
CA PHE A 424 8.94 -11.25 -20.66
C PHE A 424 10.15 -11.86 -21.37
N ALA A 425 11.21 -11.07 -21.51
CA ALA A 425 12.48 -11.50 -22.05
C ALA A 425 13.61 -11.05 -21.12
N GLN A 426 14.50 -11.96 -20.73
CA GLN A 426 15.61 -11.69 -19.82
C GLN A 426 16.91 -12.27 -20.35
N ARG A 427 18.00 -11.51 -20.24
CA ARG A 427 19.37 -12.01 -20.36
C ARG A 427 19.99 -12.08 -18.96
N LYS A 428 20.34 -13.29 -18.51
CA LYS A 428 20.76 -13.57 -17.11
C LYS A 428 22.26 -13.43 -16.87
N SER A 429 23.08 -13.58 -17.89
CA SER A 429 24.54 -13.63 -17.75
C SER A 429 25.27 -13.01 -18.94
N GLY A 430 26.55 -12.68 -18.74
CA GLY A 430 27.42 -11.98 -19.67
C GLY A 430 27.67 -10.54 -19.20
N ARG A 431 28.48 -9.80 -19.96
CA ARG A 431 28.81 -8.38 -19.63
C ARG A 431 27.57 -7.48 -19.61
N THR A 432 26.60 -7.78 -20.48
CA THR A 432 25.32 -7.09 -20.50
C THR A 432 24.24 -8.03 -19.98
N THR A 433 23.51 -7.64 -18.95
CA THR A 433 22.35 -8.33 -18.38
C THR A 433 21.14 -7.40 -18.35
N GLY A 434 19.94 -7.94 -18.27
CA GLY A 434 18.75 -7.11 -18.22
C GLY A 434 17.50 -7.87 -18.60
N TRP A 435 16.38 -7.15 -18.65
CA TRP A 435 15.09 -7.72 -19.00
C TRP A 435 14.16 -6.69 -19.64
N ILE A 436 13.20 -7.19 -20.39
CA ILE A 436 12.09 -6.44 -20.98
C ILE A 436 10.81 -7.15 -20.51
N GLY A 437 9.92 -6.42 -19.90
CA GLY A 437 8.56 -6.85 -19.55
C GLY A 437 7.55 -5.97 -20.27
N TYR A 438 6.58 -6.59 -20.93
CA TYR A 438 5.47 -5.90 -21.57
C TYR A 438 4.16 -6.55 -21.16
N THR A 439 3.20 -5.74 -20.74
CA THR A 439 1.85 -6.15 -20.40
C THR A 439 0.83 -5.42 -21.29
N LEU A 440 -0.06 -6.18 -21.87
CA LEU A 440 -1.27 -5.70 -22.53
C LEU A 440 -2.46 -6.15 -21.70
N SER A 441 -3.24 -5.22 -21.14
CA SER A 441 -4.31 -5.58 -20.19
C SER A 441 -5.53 -4.69 -20.30
N TRP A 442 -6.65 -5.24 -19.82
CA TRP A 442 -7.94 -4.59 -19.67
C TRP A 442 -8.47 -4.86 -18.28
N SER A 443 -9.02 -3.85 -17.62
CA SER A 443 -9.68 -3.97 -16.32
C SER A 443 -10.94 -3.11 -16.30
N TYR A 444 -12.06 -3.75 -16.02
CA TYR A 444 -13.38 -3.13 -16.02
C TYR A 444 -14.08 -3.33 -14.69
N ARG A 445 -15.02 -2.43 -14.45
CA ARG A 445 -15.95 -2.47 -13.33
C ARG A 445 -17.36 -2.18 -13.80
N GLN A 446 -18.36 -2.69 -13.06
CA GLN A 446 -19.78 -2.47 -13.31
C GLN A 446 -20.53 -2.43 -11.97
N PHE A 447 -21.31 -1.39 -11.75
CA PHE A 447 -22.13 -1.17 -10.56
C PHE A 447 -23.48 -0.63 -11.01
N ASP A 448 -24.57 -1.10 -10.42
CA ASP A 448 -25.92 -0.76 -10.88
C ASP A 448 -26.27 0.72 -10.75
N ASP A 449 -25.67 1.41 -9.76
CA ASP A 449 -25.89 2.81 -9.41
C ASP A 449 -24.78 3.75 -9.88
N ILE A 450 -23.83 3.26 -10.68
CA ILE A 450 -22.75 4.07 -11.26
C ILE A 450 -22.82 3.98 -12.79
N ASN A 451 -22.73 5.12 -13.49
CA ASN A 451 -22.87 5.23 -14.95
C ASN A 451 -24.15 4.57 -15.49
N GLY A 452 -25.25 4.64 -14.72
CA GLY A 452 -26.51 4.00 -15.10
C GLY A 452 -26.46 2.48 -15.25
N GLY A 453 -25.49 1.81 -14.58
CA GLY A 453 -25.27 0.38 -14.67
C GLY A 453 -24.33 -0.04 -15.81
N GLU A 454 -23.82 0.90 -16.58
CA GLU A 454 -22.90 0.62 -17.70
C GLU A 454 -21.51 0.25 -17.21
N ARG A 455 -20.83 -0.62 -17.95
CA ARG A 455 -19.46 -1.06 -17.69
C ARG A 455 -18.46 0.06 -18.01
N TYR A 456 -17.51 0.30 -17.10
CA TYR A 456 -16.50 1.34 -17.25
C TYR A 456 -15.07 0.84 -16.92
N PHE A 457 -14.04 1.57 -17.34
CA PHE A 457 -12.65 1.24 -17.02
C PHE A 457 -12.35 1.49 -15.55
N PHE A 458 -11.67 0.54 -14.91
CA PHE A 458 -11.14 0.78 -13.58
C PHE A 458 -10.04 1.87 -13.63
N THR A 459 -9.93 2.67 -12.57
CA THR A 459 -8.94 3.78 -12.54
C THR A 459 -7.50 3.32 -12.76
N TYR A 460 -7.16 2.08 -12.38
CA TYR A 460 -5.85 1.49 -12.61
C TYR A 460 -5.73 0.68 -13.91
N ASP A 461 -6.72 0.76 -14.80
CA ASP A 461 -6.61 0.17 -16.14
C ASP A 461 -5.47 0.85 -16.91
N ARG A 462 -4.46 0.07 -17.26
CA ARG A 462 -3.37 0.47 -18.13
C ARG A 462 -3.31 -0.47 -19.33
N ARG A 463 -3.60 0.06 -20.52
CA ARG A 463 -3.62 -0.75 -21.73
C ARG A 463 -2.26 -1.34 -22.07
N HIS A 464 -1.22 -0.51 -21.98
CA HIS A 464 0.15 -0.89 -22.26
C HIS A 464 1.02 -0.51 -21.07
N ASP A 465 1.77 -1.47 -20.56
CA ASP A 465 2.82 -1.25 -19.57
C ASP A 465 4.11 -1.92 -20.08
N LEU A 466 5.18 -1.14 -20.23
CA LEU A 466 6.46 -1.60 -20.72
C LEU A 466 7.56 -1.20 -19.74
N SER A 467 8.36 -2.17 -19.35
CA SER A 467 9.53 -1.94 -18.50
C SER A 467 10.77 -2.56 -19.15
N VAL A 468 11.84 -1.79 -19.25
CA VAL A 468 13.13 -2.20 -19.80
C VAL A 468 14.21 -1.88 -18.79
N VAL A 469 14.96 -2.89 -18.37
CA VAL A 469 16.10 -2.73 -17.46
C VAL A 469 17.33 -3.36 -18.12
N ALA A 470 18.42 -2.63 -18.18
CA ALA A 470 19.69 -3.14 -18.68
C ALA A 470 20.84 -2.67 -17.81
N SER A 471 21.82 -3.53 -17.60
CA SER A 471 23.09 -3.23 -16.97
C SER A 471 24.22 -3.82 -17.80
N THR A 472 25.29 -3.05 -18.00
CA THR A 472 26.45 -3.51 -18.74
C THR A 472 27.74 -3.09 -18.04
N ASP A 473 28.67 -4.02 -17.92
CA ASP A 473 30.01 -3.78 -17.41
C ASP A 473 30.93 -3.46 -18.58
N PHE A 474 31.29 -2.19 -18.74
CA PHE A 474 32.28 -1.76 -19.76
C PHE A 474 33.67 -2.28 -19.42
N THR A 475 34.02 -2.18 -18.12
CA THR A 475 35.24 -2.72 -17.54
C THR A 475 34.92 -3.29 -16.15
N ASP A 476 35.90 -3.94 -15.51
CA ASP A 476 35.74 -4.43 -14.11
C ASP A 476 35.46 -3.29 -13.11
N ASN A 477 35.76 -2.05 -13.51
CA ASN A 477 35.65 -0.86 -12.67
C ASN A 477 34.55 0.11 -13.10
N ILE A 478 33.96 -0.06 -14.27
CA ILE A 478 32.96 0.87 -14.83
C ILE A 478 31.75 0.07 -15.29
N SER A 479 30.62 0.32 -14.68
CA SER A 479 29.33 -0.24 -15.09
C SER A 479 28.30 0.85 -15.35
N PHE A 480 27.49 0.63 -16.38
CA PHE A 480 26.35 1.45 -16.75
C PHE A 480 25.08 0.65 -16.51
N SER A 481 24.06 1.30 -15.96
CA SER A 481 22.71 0.72 -15.88
C SER A 481 21.65 1.75 -16.22
N GLY A 482 20.57 1.26 -16.85
CA GLY A 482 19.41 2.05 -17.21
C GLY A 482 18.13 1.29 -16.93
N ALA A 483 17.11 2.01 -16.52
CA ALA A 483 15.76 1.51 -16.37
C ALA A 483 14.80 2.49 -17.03
N TRP A 484 13.99 1.99 -17.97
CA TRP A 484 12.95 2.77 -18.63
C TRP A 484 11.61 2.10 -18.41
N VAL A 485 10.63 2.89 -17.97
CA VAL A 485 9.25 2.46 -17.82
C VAL A 485 8.35 3.35 -18.65
N TYR A 486 7.35 2.75 -19.27
CA TYR A 486 6.29 3.41 -20.01
C TYR A 486 4.96 2.77 -19.63
N GLY A 487 3.94 3.60 -19.38
CA GLY A 487 2.58 3.13 -19.16
C GLY A 487 1.56 4.08 -19.79
N THR A 488 0.51 3.53 -20.38
CA THR A 488 -0.64 4.35 -20.81
C THR A 488 -1.27 5.01 -19.59
N GLY A 489 -1.82 6.20 -19.77
CA GLY A 489 -2.47 6.97 -18.71
C GLY A 489 -3.59 6.19 -18.02
N ARG A 490 -3.78 6.43 -16.74
CA ARG A 490 -4.89 5.88 -15.97
C ARG A 490 -6.22 6.51 -16.41
N ALA A 491 -7.32 5.79 -16.19
CA ALA A 491 -8.66 6.30 -16.38
C ALA A 491 -9.06 7.18 -15.18
N VAL A 492 -9.67 8.32 -15.44
CA VAL A 492 -10.12 9.29 -14.42
C VAL A 492 -11.45 9.90 -14.80
N THR A 493 -12.17 10.38 -13.79
CA THR A 493 -13.38 11.18 -13.96
C THR A 493 -12.99 12.66 -13.95
N LEU A 494 -13.43 13.43 -14.93
CA LEU A 494 -13.22 14.87 -15.00
C LEU A 494 -14.56 15.60 -15.06
N PRO A 495 -14.66 16.85 -14.56
CA PRO A 495 -15.81 17.70 -14.83
C PRO A 495 -15.93 17.94 -16.35
N GLU A 496 -17.09 17.71 -16.93
CA GLU A 496 -17.38 18.08 -18.32
C GLU A 496 -17.72 19.55 -18.46
N TYR A 497 -18.50 20.07 -17.50
CA TYR A 497 -18.82 21.47 -17.41
C TYR A 497 -19.22 21.83 -15.98
N SER A 498 -19.04 23.12 -15.67
CA SER A 498 -19.44 23.71 -14.41
C SER A 498 -20.50 24.76 -14.68
N TYR A 499 -21.50 24.87 -13.83
CA TYR A 499 -22.52 25.88 -13.92
C TYR A 499 -22.81 26.49 -12.55
N TYR A 500 -23.26 27.77 -12.57
CA TYR A 500 -23.65 28.43 -11.35
C TYR A 500 -25.12 28.13 -11.05
N THR A 501 -25.40 27.65 -9.85
CA THR A 501 -26.78 27.55 -9.36
C THR A 501 -27.09 28.79 -8.55
N GLY A 502 -28.30 29.35 -8.74
CA GLY A 502 -28.86 30.30 -7.78
C GLY A 502 -29.21 29.57 -6.48
N LEU A 503 -28.87 30.15 -5.33
CA LEU A 503 -29.42 29.66 -4.07
C LEU A 503 -30.95 29.93 -4.06
N PRO A 504 -31.75 29.03 -3.44
CA PRO A 504 -33.18 29.30 -3.26
C PRO A 504 -33.40 30.66 -2.57
N ASP A 505 -34.39 31.43 -3.07
CA ASP A 505 -34.74 32.70 -2.49
C ASP A 505 -34.93 32.61 -0.96
N GLY A 506 -34.17 33.42 -0.20
CA GLY A 506 -34.22 33.45 1.26
C GLY A 506 -33.05 32.83 2.00
N LEU A 507 -32.13 32.14 1.32
CA LEU A 507 -30.90 31.60 1.93
C LEU A 507 -29.63 32.41 1.63
N SER A 508 -29.72 33.45 0.80
CA SER A 508 -28.57 34.31 0.54
C SER A 508 -28.52 35.44 1.58
N TRP A 509 -27.64 35.31 2.55
CA TRP A 509 -27.26 36.40 3.47
C TRP A 509 -26.39 37.44 2.75
N TRP A 510 -25.87 37.10 1.57
CA TRP A 510 -25.06 37.98 0.73
C TRP A 510 -25.60 37.94 -0.69
N ASP A 511 -25.98 39.10 -1.17
CA ASP A 511 -26.49 39.32 -2.51
C ASP A 511 -25.46 38.84 -3.55
N GLY A 512 -25.75 37.76 -4.25
CA GLY A 512 -24.91 37.22 -5.31
C GLY A 512 -24.14 35.92 -5.02
N ALA A 513 -24.35 35.25 -3.88
CA ALA A 513 -23.76 33.92 -3.63
C ALA A 513 -24.30 32.92 -4.66
N ARG A 514 -23.43 32.50 -5.58
CA ARG A 514 -23.70 31.45 -6.58
C ARG A 514 -22.82 30.26 -6.24
N ALA A 515 -23.44 29.10 -6.05
CA ALA A 515 -22.66 27.88 -5.93
C ALA A 515 -22.21 27.40 -7.32
N LEU A 516 -20.91 27.20 -7.50
CA LEU A 516 -20.39 26.54 -8.68
C LEU A 516 -20.61 25.02 -8.52
N VAL A 517 -21.38 24.44 -9.42
CA VAL A 517 -21.64 23.01 -9.43
C VAL A 517 -20.95 22.40 -10.63
N ASP A 518 -20.08 21.43 -10.37
CA ASP A 518 -19.40 20.66 -11.40
C ASP A 518 -20.25 19.47 -11.78
N ARG A 519 -20.52 19.29 -13.07
CA ARG A 519 -21.07 18.05 -13.58
C ARG A 519 -19.94 17.15 -14.05
N PRO A 520 -19.68 16.03 -13.36
CA PRO A 520 -18.65 15.10 -13.79
C PRO A 520 -19.07 14.39 -15.09
N SER A 521 -18.08 13.97 -15.87
CA SER A 521 -18.26 12.97 -16.93
C SER A 521 -18.71 11.64 -16.35
N ASP A 522 -19.04 10.70 -17.22
CA ASP A 522 -19.14 9.29 -16.82
C ASP A 522 -17.87 8.85 -16.08
N LYS A 523 -18.04 7.95 -15.11
CA LYS A 523 -16.95 7.52 -14.25
C LYS A 523 -15.80 6.93 -15.07
N ASN A 524 -14.59 7.46 -14.88
CA ASN A 524 -13.38 7.05 -15.57
C ASN A 524 -13.43 7.11 -17.10
N ALA A 525 -14.25 8.00 -17.67
CA ALA A 525 -14.39 8.18 -19.11
C ALA A 525 -13.16 8.81 -19.77
N TYR A 526 -12.40 9.61 -19.03
CA TYR A 526 -11.20 10.27 -19.55
C TYR A 526 -9.94 9.46 -19.24
N ARG A 527 -9.01 9.43 -20.19
CA ARG A 527 -7.71 8.79 -20.01
C ARG A 527 -6.59 9.81 -19.97
N MET A 528 -5.82 9.82 -18.88
CA MET A 528 -4.69 10.73 -18.71
C MET A 528 -3.59 10.46 -19.77
N SER A 529 -2.71 11.43 -19.96
CA SER A 529 -1.53 11.29 -20.80
C SER A 529 -0.66 10.12 -20.35
N PRO A 530 0.01 9.43 -21.27
CA PRO A 530 0.95 8.38 -20.94
C PRO A 530 2.08 8.87 -20.05
N TYR A 531 2.53 8.00 -19.14
CA TYR A 531 3.67 8.25 -18.29
C TYR A 531 4.89 7.47 -18.78
N HIS A 532 6.05 8.11 -18.78
CA HIS A 532 7.32 7.41 -18.96
C HIS A 532 8.40 8.02 -18.07
N ARG A 533 9.35 7.19 -17.67
CA ARG A 533 10.50 7.58 -16.85
C ARG A 533 11.73 6.80 -17.28
N LEU A 534 12.83 7.50 -17.44
CA LEU A 534 14.15 6.92 -17.71
C LEU A 534 15.10 7.27 -16.55
N ASP A 535 15.62 6.25 -15.90
CA ASP A 535 16.67 6.37 -14.90
C ASP A 535 17.96 5.78 -15.49
N ILE A 536 19.05 6.52 -15.38
CA ILE A 536 20.39 6.08 -15.80
C ILE A 536 21.36 6.21 -14.64
N SER A 537 22.30 5.27 -14.57
CA SER A 537 23.36 5.27 -13.57
C SER A 537 24.67 4.86 -14.20
N LEU A 538 25.73 5.59 -13.85
CA LEU A 538 27.10 5.25 -14.18
C LEU A 538 27.86 5.02 -12.87
N SER A 539 28.39 3.83 -12.69
CA SER A 539 29.07 3.42 -11.46
C SER A 539 30.57 3.25 -11.73
N PHE A 540 31.37 3.88 -10.87
CA PHE A 540 32.83 3.74 -10.88
C PHE A 540 33.25 3.02 -9.60
N LYS A 541 33.84 1.85 -9.72
CA LYS A 541 34.35 1.05 -8.60
C LYS A 541 35.88 1.09 -8.61
N LYS A 542 36.48 1.43 -7.48
CA LYS A 542 37.92 1.31 -7.27
C LYS A 542 38.18 0.45 -6.06
N GLU A 543 38.80 -0.70 -6.26
CA GLU A 543 39.27 -1.54 -5.16
C GLU A 543 40.58 -0.95 -4.57
N LYS A 544 40.57 -0.66 -3.28
CA LYS A 544 41.77 -0.24 -2.57
C LYS A 544 42.56 -1.47 -2.13
N LYS A 545 43.72 -1.68 -2.68
CA LYS A 545 44.56 -2.87 -2.49
C LYS A 545 45.15 -3.09 -1.08
N ASN A 546 45.07 -2.15 -0.15
CA ASN A 546 45.82 -2.21 1.10
C ASN A 546 45.12 -1.57 2.32
N TYR A 547 43.84 -1.79 2.54
CA TYR A 547 43.21 -1.30 3.76
C TYR A 547 42.22 -2.34 4.35
N ASP A 548 42.68 -3.01 5.42
CA ASP A 548 41.83 -3.74 6.37
C ASP A 548 41.08 -2.83 7.35
N ARG A 549 40.98 -1.52 7.07
CA ARG A 549 40.33 -0.56 7.95
C ARG A 549 39.20 0.19 7.28
N TRP A 550 38.10 0.10 7.95
CA TRP A 550 36.85 0.79 7.74
C TRP A 550 36.98 2.30 7.93
N TRP A 551 36.64 3.06 6.92
CA TRP A 551 36.24 4.45 7.02
C TRP A 551 35.02 4.66 6.17
#